data_af5410006eb234ba55e6c95101b96b27
#
_entry.id   af5410006eb234ba55e6c95101b96b27
#
_cell.length_a   1.000
_cell.length_b   1.000
_cell.length_c   1.000
_cell.angle_alpha   90.00
_cell.angle_beta   90.00
_cell.angle_gamma   90.00
#
_symmetry.space_group_name_H-M   'P 1'
#
loop_
_entity.id
_entity.type
_entity.pdbx_description
1 polymer ?
#
loop_
_entity_poly.entity_id
_entity_poly.type
_entity_poly.pdbx_seq_one_letter_code
_entity_poly.pdbx_strand_id
1 'polypeptide(L)' 'MIPETFQVCYDKLWKLLSVRKMKKKDLQSKTKLSSAVIAKLGKGMPVHLNTLLKICSVLHCSLDDIVDISATIPDRI' A
#
# COMPACT_ATOMS: atom_id res chain seq x y z
N MET A 1 3.98 -10.70 26.98
CA MET A 1 3.51 -9.91 26.01
C MET A 1 3.60 -10.52 24.69
N ILE A 2 2.62 -10.40 23.90
CA ILE A 2 2.63 -10.98 22.68
C ILE A 2 3.09 -10.09 21.67
N PRO A 3 3.99 -10.48 20.94
CA PRO A 3 4.49 -9.64 19.89
C PRO A 3 3.59 -9.76 18.73
N GLU A 4 2.40 -9.31 18.87
CA GLU A 4 1.55 -9.31 17.77
C GLU A 4 2.09 -8.46 16.73
N THR A 5 2.29 -8.98 15.59
CA THR A 5 2.84 -8.24 14.49
C THR A 5 1.82 -8.15 13.41
N PHE A 6 1.45 -6.94 13.09
CA PHE A 6 0.57 -6.71 11.97
C PHE A 6 1.43 -6.23 10.82
N GLN A 7 1.20 -6.78 9.67
CA GLN A 7 1.92 -6.40 8.48
C GLN A 7 0.99 -5.73 7.50
N VAL A 8 1.53 -4.69 6.87
CA VAL A 8 0.81 -3.99 5.83
C VAL A 8 0.97 -4.78 4.55
N CYS A 9 -0.08 -4.89 3.80
CA CYS A 9 -0.05 -5.57 2.51
C CYS A 9 -0.63 -4.65 1.46
N TYR A 10 0.10 -4.49 0.37
CA TYR A 10 -0.35 -3.61 -0.71
C TYR A 10 -0.74 -4.38 -1.97
N ASP A 11 -1.05 -5.64 -1.82
CA ASP A 11 -1.45 -6.45 -2.97
C ASP A 11 -2.67 -5.87 -3.67
N LYS A 12 -3.57 -5.29 -2.89
CA LYS A 12 -4.76 -4.66 -3.47
C LYS A 12 -4.37 -3.49 -4.37
N LEU A 13 -3.37 -2.73 -3.95
CA LEU A 13 -2.87 -1.60 -4.73
C LEU A 13 -2.32 -2.08 -6.07
N TRP A 14 -1.51 -3.12 -6.03
CA TRP A 14 -0.91 -3.63 -7.26
C TRP A 14 -1.95 -4.20 -8.19
N LYS A 15 -2.95 -4.87 -7.64
CA LYS A 15 -4.05 -5.38 -8.45
C LYS A 15 -4.84 -4.25 -9.07
N LEU A 16 -5.08 -3.20 -8.33
CA LEU A 16 -5.82 -2.05 -8.83
C LEU A 16 -5.05 -1.39 -9.96
N LEU A 17 -3.74 -1.22 -9.81
CA LEU A 17 -2.91 -0.66 -10.88
C LEU A 17 -2.98 -1.54 -12.12
N SER A 18 -2.93 -2.84 -11.93
CA SER A 18 -2.99 -3.78 -13.05
C SER A 18 -4.30 -3.65 -13.79
N VAL A 19 -5.41 -3.56 -13.07
CA VAL A 19 -6.72 -3.38 -13.66
C VAL A 19 -6.79 -2.08 -14.47
N ARG A 20 -6.12 -1.05 -13.98
CA ARG A 20 -6.10 0.25 -14.66
C ARG A 20 -4.99 0.38 -15.67
N LYS A 21 -4.23 -0.70 -15.88
CA LYS A 21 -3.13 -0.73 -16.83
C LYS A 21 -2.09 0.33 -16.53
N MET A 22 -1.81 0.50 -15.24
CA MET A 22 -0.80 1.43 -14.77
C MET A 22 0.39 0.69 -14.20
N LYS A 23 1.56 1.30 -14.32
CA LYS A 23 2.77 0.75 -13.74
C LYS A 23 3.15 1.57 -12.53
N LYS A 24 4.09 1.06 -11.74
CA LYS A 24 4.58 1.78 -10.57
C LYS A 24 5.13 3.15 -10.97
N LYS A 25 5.77 3.24 -12.13
CA LYS A 25 6.27 4.52 -12.64
C LYS A 25 5.15 5.52 -12.85
N ASP A 26 4.03 5.05 -13.36
CA ASP A 26 2.88 5.91 -13.59
C ASP A 26 2.32 6.42 -12.28
N LEU A 27 2.26 5.53 -11.29
CA LEU A 27 1.79 5.92 -9.97
C LEU A 27 2.72 6.95 -9.37
N GLN A 28 4.02 6.73 -9.47
CA GLN A 28 5.01 7.65 -8.95
C GLN A 28 4.86 9.03 -9.59
N SER A 29 4.70 9.04 -10.90
CA SER A 29 4.58 10.28 -11.65
C SER A 29 3.32 11.05 -11.25
N LYS A 30 2.21 10.35 -11.11
CA LYS A 30 0.95 10.99 -10.79
C LYS A 30 0.86 11.46 -9.35
N THR A 31 1.48 10.74 -8.44
CA THR A 31 1.44 11.11 -7.03
C THR A 31 2.61 11.99 -6.63
N LYS A 32 3.64 12.04 -7.49
CA LYS A 32 4.85 12.79 -7.21
C LYS A 32 5.56 12.30 -5.95
N LEU A 33 5.41 11.02 -5.66
CA LEU A 33 6.10 10.43 -4.54
C LEU A 33 7.53 10.10 -4.95
N SER A 34 8.42 10.02 -3.96
CA SER A 34 9.80 9.69 -4.26
C SER A 34 9.94 8.22 -4.62
N SER A 35 11.03 7.90 -5.30
CA SER A 35 11.29 6.51 -5.64
C SER A 35 11.51 5.67 -4.39
N ALA A 36 12.02 6.27 -3.31
CA ALA A 36 12.21 5.57 -2.06
C ALA A 36 10.88 5.11 -1.47
N VAL A 37 9.87 5.96 -1.57
CA VAL A 37 8.53 5.62 -1.07
C VAL A 37 7.91 4.51 -1.92
N ILE A 38 8.07 4.61 -3.23
CA ILE A 38 7.54 3.56 -4.11
C ILE A 38 8.24 2.23 -3.83
N ALA A 39 9.53 2.27 -3.54
CA ALA A 39 10.28 1.06 -3.19
C ALA A 39 9.76 0.45 -1.89
N LYS A 40 9.42 1.28 -0.91
CA LYS A 40 8.84 0.79 0.34
C LYS A 40 7.50 0.11 0.10
N LEU A 41 6.69 0.71 -0.75
CA LEU A 41 5.41 0.10 -1.11
C LEU A 41 5.64 -1.26 -1.78
N GLY A 42 6.64 -1.35 -2.64
CA GLY A 42 6.95 -2.59 -3.31
C GLY A 42 7.45 -3.67 -2.37
N LYS A 43 8.03 -3.26 -1.23
CA LYS A 43 8.53 -4.21 -0.25
C LYS A 43 7.54 -4.52 0.86
N GLY A 44 6.37 -3.91 0.80
CA GLY A 44 5.37 -4.12 1.85
C GLY A 44 5.71 -3.43 3.14
N MET A 45 6.51 -2.38 3.09
CA MET A 45 6.91 -1.64 4.29
C MET A 45 5.91 -0.54 4.61
N PRO A 46 5.78 -0.19 5.88
CA PRO A 46 4.88 0.89 6.26
C PRO A 46 5.31 2.23 5.66
N VAL A 47 4.35 3.04 5.30
CA VAL A 47 4.59 4.39 4.82
C VAL A 47 3.63 5.31 5.57
N HIS A 48 3.85 6.60 5.44
CA HIS A 48 2.99 7.56 6.11
C HIS A 48 1.58 7.51 5.55
N LEU A 49 0.61 7.75 6.40
CA LEU A 49 -0.78 7.77 5.98
C LEU A 49 -1.01 8.80 4.87
N ASN A 50 -0.34 9.94 4.96
CA ASN A 50 -0.48 10.97 3.91
C ASN A 50 -0.10 10.43 2.55
N THR A 51 0.89 9.55 2.49
CA THR A 51 1.31 8.93 1.25
C THR A 51 0.17 8.11 0.67
N LEU A 52 -0.49 7.34 1.53
CA LEU A 52 -1.60 6.51 1.10
C LEU A 52 -2.79 7.35 0.66
N LEU A 53 -3.01 8.47 1.34
CA LEU A 53 -4.09 9.37 0.95
C LEU A 53 -3.85 10.00 -0.40
N LYS A 54 -2.60 10.30 -0.73
CA LYS A 54 -2.27 10.82 -2.05
C LYS A 54 -2.57 9.79 -3.13
N ILE A 55 -2.24 8.54 -2.85
CA ILE A 55 -2.51 7.45 -3.78
C ILE A 55 -4.02 7.32 -3.98
N CYS A 56 -4.77 7.34 -2.90
CA CYS A 56 -6.22 7.25 -2.99
C CYS A 56 -6.80 8.40 -3.80
N SER A 57 -6.27 9.59 -3.61
CA SER A 57 -6.73 10.75 -4.32
C SER A 57 -6.49 10.62 -5.82
N VAL A 58 -5.32 10.15 -6.20
CA VAL A 58 -4.96 10.00 -7.61
C VAL A 58 -5.77 8.89 -8.26
N LEU A 59 -5.98 7.79 -7.55
CA LEU A 59 -6.69 6.65 -8.09
C LEU A 59 -8.19 6.71 -7.87
N HIS A 60 -8.67 7.71 -7.16
CA HIS A 60 -10.09 7.86 -6.85
C HIS A 60 -10.66 6.61 -6.20
N CYS A 61 -9.99 6.18 -5.14
CA CYS A 61 -10.41 5.01 -4.40
C CYS A 61 -10.28 5.26 -2.91
N SER A 62 -10.74 4.34 -2.10
CA SER A 62 -10.63 4.47 -0.66
C SER A 62 -9.37 3.76 -0.17
N LEU A 63 -9.00 4.02 1.06
CA LEU A 63 -7.83 3.40 1.65
C LEU A 63 -7.97 1.88 1.66
N ASP A 64 -9.17 1.40 1.91
CA ASP A 64 -9.47 -0.01 1.96
C ASP A 64 -9.23 -0.71 0.62
N ASP A 65 -9.25 0.05 -0.47
CA ASP A 65 -9.03 -0.51 -1.79
C ASP A 65 -7.57 -0.76 -2.10
N ILE A 66 -6.66 -0.20 -1.33
CA ILE A 66 -5.24 -0.31 -1.62
C ILE A 66 -4.41 -0.92 -0.50
N VAL A 67 -4.93 -0.96 0.71
CA VAL A 67 -4.19 -1.44 1.86
C VAL A 67 -4.93 -2.55 2.57
N ASP A 68 -4.21 -3.55 2.98
CA ASP A 68 -4.75 -4.60 3.81
C ASP A 68 -3.79 -4.80 4.97
N ILE A 69 -4.29 -5.26 6.08
CA ILE A 69 -3.47 -5.51 7.25
C ILE A 69 -3.67 -6.94 7.68
N SER A 70 -2.57 -7.66 7.77
CA SER A 70 -2.62 -9.04 8.20
C SER A 70 -1.95 -9.18 9.53
N ALA A 71 -2.58 -9.88 10.44
CA ALA A 71 -1.95 -10.21 11.70
C ALA A 71 -1.14 -11.47 11.49
N THR A 72 0.06 -11.48 12.01
CA THR A 72 0.90 -12.64 11.86
C THR A 72 0.85 -13.55 13.07
N ILE A 73 -0.14 -13.36 13.92
CA ILE A 73 -0.29 -14.19 15.07
C ILE A 73 -0.79 -15.54 14.63
N PRO A 74 -0.10 -16.58 14.91
CA PRO A 74 -0.49 -17.89 14.42
C PRO A 74 -1.76 -18.39 15.08
N ASP A 75 -2.07 -17.90 16.27
CA ASP A 75 -3.16 -18.40 16.97
C ASP A 75 -3.95 -17.35 17.49
N ARG A 76 -5.19 -17.44 17.49
CA ARG A 76 -5.92 -16.44 17.91
C ARG A 76 -6.43 -16.75 19.08
N ILE A 77 -6.65 -16.04 19.66
CA ILE A 77 -7.10 -16.31 20.95
C ILE A 77 -8.50 -16.64 21.03
#